data_2e7dca4620fdfd5e54dd76af32704aff
#
_entry.id   2e7dca4620fdfd5e54dd76af32704aff
#
_cell.length_a   1.000
_cell.length_b   1.000
_cell.length_c   1.000
_cell.angle_alpha   90.00
_cell.angle_beta   90.00
_cell.angle_gamma   90.00
#
_symmetry.space_group_name_H-M   'P 1'
#
loop_
_entity.id
_entity.type
_entity.pdbx_description
1 polymer ?
#
loop_
_entity_poly.entity_id
_entity_poly.type
_entity_poly.pdbx_seq_one_letter_code
_entity_poly.pdbx_strand_id
1 'polypeptide(L)'
;MAKVAIKSEKLSPFGGIFSIMEQFDSNLSSVIDSTLGMRCRLYGYQYSEIIRSLMSVYFCGGSCIEDVTTHLMYHLSLHPTLRTCSADTILRAIKELTQDNISYTSDTGKTYDFNTADMLNTLLLNCLLSTGQLKEGEGYDVDFDHQFIEAEKFDAKPTYKKFLGYRPGVAVIGDMIVGIENSDGNTNVRFHQKDTLRRFFERIEQKGLTVNRFRADCGSCSEEIVEEVGKHCMTFYIRANRCGSLYDDIFALRGWKREELGGIEFELNSILVEKWKGRAYRLVIQ
;
A
#
# COMPACT_ATOMS: atom_id res chain seq x y z
N MET A 1 42.13 -41.13 -20.51
CA MET A 1 41.02 -41.38 -19.58
C MET A 1 40.75 -40.14 -18.80
N ALA A 2 39.50 -39.61 -18.84
CA ALA A 2 39.13 -38.50 -18.01
C ALA A 2 39.08 -38.96 -16.54
N LYS A 3 39.75 -38.22 -15.64
CA LYS A 3 39.64 -38.47 -14.19
C LYS A 3 38.35 -37.84 -13.70
N VAL A 4 37.42 -38.64 -13.25
CA VAL A 4 36.19 -38.15 -12.55
C VAL A 4 36.55 -37.95 -11.08
N ALA A 5 36.50 -36.74 -10.58
CA ALA A 5 36.62 -36.43 -9.16
C ALA A 5 35.21 -36.27 -8.58
N ILE A 6 34.88 -37.07 -7.57
CA ILE A 6 33.66 -36.90 -6.80
C ILE A 6 33.95 -35.87 -5.74
N LYS A 7 33.25 -34.71 -5.81
CA LYS A 7 33.27 -33.69 -4.77
C LYS A 7 31.93 -33.70 -4.04
N SER A 8 31.98 -33.60 -2.72
CA SER A 8 30.79 -33.32 -1.91
C SER A 8 30.72 -31.82 -1.67
N GLU A 9 29.73 -31.18 -2.24
CA GLU A 9 29.47 -29.74 -2.06
C GLU A 9 28.10 -29.55 -1.46
N LYS A 10 27.98 -28.57 -0.56
CA LYS A 10 26.68 -28.14 -0.04
C LYS A 10 26.02 -27.25 -1.07
N LEU A 11 25.02 -27.76 -1.77
CA LEU A 11 24.28 -27.04 -2.81
C LEU A 11 22.94 -26.62 -2.28
N SER A 12 22.45 -25.47 -2.78
CA SER A 12 21.13 -24.94 -2.51
C SER A 12 20.37 -24.72 -3.82
N PRO A 13 19.10 -25.16 -3.93
CA PRO A 13 18.26 -24.81 -5.06
C PRO A 13 17.91 -23.31 -5.08
N PHE A 14 18.14 -22.60 -3.97
CA PHE A 14 17.89 -21.17 -3.81
C PHE A 14 19.16 -20.32 -3.96
N GLY A 15 20.21 -20.80 -4.58
CA GLY A 15 21.50 -20.08 -4.68
C GLY A 15 21.39 -18.69 -5.31
N GLY A 16 20.44 -18.48 -6.22
CA GLY A 16 20.19 -17.16 -6.83
C GLY A 16 19.68 -16.08 -5.86
N ILE A 17 19.12 -16.45 -4.70
CA ILE A 17 18.63 -15.51 -3.72
C ILE A 17 19.75 -14.73 -3.02
N PHE A 18 20.96 -15.27 -2.95
CA PHE A 18 22.06 -14.67 -2.19
C PHE A 18 22.42 -13.27 -2.70
N SER A 19 22.50 -13.10 -4.00
CA SER A 19 22.75 -11.77 -4.59
C SER A 19 21.63 -10.79 -4.31
N ILE A 20 20.37 -11.25 -4.26
CA ILE A 20 19.21 -10.42 -3.92
C ILE A 20 19.29 -10.01 -2.43
N MET A 21 19.65 -10.93 -1.54
CA MET A 21 19.82 -10.63 -0.11
C MET A 21 20.97 -9.64 0.13
N GLU A 22 22.09 -9.77 -0.59
CA GLU A 22 23.21 -8.82 -0.50
C GLU A 22 22.81 -7.42 -1.02
N GLN A 23 22.06 -7.35 -2.12
CA GLN A 23 21.52 -6.09 -2.61
C GLN A 23 20.50 -5.48 -1.63
N PHE A 24 19.66 -6.31 -1.02
CA PHE A 24 18.76 -5.86 0.04
C PHE A 24 19.55 -5.22 1.18
N ASP A 25 20.58 -5.89 1.68
CA ASP A 25 21.38 -5.36 2.77
C ASP A 25 22.09 -4.07 2.41
N SER A 26 22.67 -3.99 1.23
CA SER A 26 23.39 -2.80 0.79
C SER A 26 22.49 -1.57 0.61
N ASN A 27 21.24 -1.78 0.19
CA ASN A 27 20.33 -0.68 -0.16
C ASN A 27 19.31 -0.35 0.91
N LEU A 28 18.87 -1.34 1.71
CA LEU A 28 17.71 -1.19 2.58
C LEU A 28 18.01 -1.37 4.07
N SER A 29 19.03 -2.14 4.46
CA SER A 29 19.23 -2.47 5.89
C SER A 29 19.41 -1.21 6.75
N SER A 30 20.24 -0.25 6.31
CA SER A 30 20.44 1.02 7.03
C SER A 30 19.16 1.83 7.14
N VAL A 31 18.36 1.87 6.07
CA VAL A 31 17.09 2.61 6.03
C VAL A 31 16.06 1.99 6.96
N ILE A 32 15.98 0.66 6.97
CA ILE A 32 15.07 -0.07 7.85
C ILE A 32 15.42 0.18 9.31
N ASP A 33 16.68 -0.05 9.68
CA ASP A 33 17.11 0.05 11.06
C ASP A 33 17.10 1.51 11.58
N SER A 34 17.36 2.50 10.73
CA SER A 34 17.21 3.91 11.11
C SER A 34 15.75 4.34 11.27
N THR A 35 14.84 3.77 10.49
CA THR A 35 13.40 4.11 10.54
C THR A 35 12.71 3.41 11.71
N LEU A 36 12.94 2.11 11.88
CA LEU A 36 12.29 1.31 12.93
C LEU A 36 13.01 1.37 14.28
N GLY A 37 14.24 1.86 14.28
CA GLY A 37 15.09 1.92 15.46
C GLY A 37 15.87 0.63 15.73
N MET A 38 16.80 0.70 16.67
CA MET A 38 17.62 -0.43 17.05
C MET A 38 16.83 -1.40 17.91
N ARG A 39 16.58 -2.62 17.40
CA ARG A 39 15.82 -3.64 18.10
C ARG A 39 16.59 -4.28 19.27
N CYS A 40 17.88 -4.54 19.10
CA CYS A 40 18.70 -5.15 20.14
C CYS A 40 20.12 -4.56 20.13
N ARG A 41 20.73 -4.42 21.31
CA ARG A 41 22.06 -3.80 21.46
C ARG A 41 23.23 -4.79 21.42
N LEU A 42 23.05 -6.00 21.89
CA LEU A 42 24.14 -6.96 22.07
C LEU A 42 23.93 -8.26 21.30
N TYR A 43 22.78 -8.91 21.45
CA TYR A 43 22.48 -10.20 20.84
C TYR A 43 21.07 -10.18 20.25
N GLY A 44 20.87 -10.86 19.15
CA GLY A 44 19.57 -10.95 18.48
C GLY A 44 19.64 -10.49 17.03
N TYR A 45 18.48 -10.29 16.45
CA TYR A 45 18.31 -9.86 15.07
C TYR A 45 17.81 -8.41 15.04
N GLN A 46 18.36 -7.60 14.13
CA GLN A 46 17.84 -6.27 13.81
C GLN A 46 16.60 -6.39 12.92
N TYR A 47 15.83 -5.30 12.81
CA TYR A 47 14.64 -5.31 11.96
C TYR A 47 14.97 -5.55 10.49
N SER A 48 16.09 -5.05 9.99
CA SER A 48 16.57 -5.31 8.64
C SER A 48 16.78 -6.80 8.37
N GLU A 49 17.43 -7.53 9.28
CA GLU A 49 17.65 -8.98 9.15
C GLU A 49 16.33 -9.77 9.18
N ILE A 50 15.37 -9.29 10.00
CA ILE A 50 14.03 -9.92 10.13
C ILE A 50 13.21 -9.69 8.87
N ILE A 51 13.15 -8.44 8.37
CA ILE A 51 12.41 -8.11 7.15
C ILE A 51 13.04 -8.83 5.95
N ARG A 52 14.37 -8.89 5.85
CA ARG A 52 15.06 -9.67 4.82
C ARG A 52 14.66 -11.15 4.89
N SER A 53 14.62 -11.72 6.10
CA SER A 53 14.21 -13.12 6.29
C SER A 53 12.76 -13.37 5.87
N LEU A 54 11.87 -12.43 6.16
CA LEU A 54 10.48 -12.47 5.72
C LEU A 54 10.37 -12.36 4.19
N MET A 55 11.10 -11.40 3.58
CA MET A 55 11.06 -11.21 2.13
C MET A 55 11.65 -12.42 1.38
N SER A 56 12.65 -13.09 1.94
CA SER A 56 13.21 -14.30 1.32
C SER A 56 12.19 -15.44 1.21
N VAL A 57 11.17 -15.51 2.07
CA VAL A 57 10.05 -16.45 1.91
C VAL A 57 9.36 -16.24 0.56
N TYR A 58 8.96 -15.01 0.28
CA TYR A 58 8.25 -14.68 -0.97
C TYR A 58 9.16 -14.81 -2.20
N PHE A 59 10.42 -14.38 -2.12
CA PHE A 59 11.38 -14.53 -3.22
C PHE A 59 11.69 -15.99 -3.58
N CYS A 60 11.59 -16.89 -2.61
CA CYS A 60 11.76 -18.32 -2.81
C CYS A 60 10.43 -19.05 -3.13
N GLY A 61 9.32 -18.34 -3.32
CA GLY A 61 8.03 -18.91 -3.66
C GLY A 61 7.25 -19.49 -2.48
N GLY A 62 7.61 -19.15 -1.25
CA GLY A 62 6.86 -19.51 -0.04
C GLY A 62 5.57 -18.71 0.09
N SER A 63 4.64 -19.22 0.87
CA SER A 63 3.31 -18.64 1.08
C SER A 63 3.01 -18.25 2.52
N CYS A 64 3.78 -18.75 3.48
CA CYS A 64 3.61 -18.44 4.89
C CYS A 64 4.96 -18.24 5.59
N ILE A 65 4.93 -17.59 6.76
CA ILE A 65 6.14 -17.25 7.52
C ILE A 65 6.88 -18.51 7.97
N GLU A 66 6.16 -19.58 8.25
CA GLU A 66 6.71 -20.86 8.69
C GLU A 66 7.65 -21.49 7.66
N ASP A 67 7.49 -21.17 6.38
CA ASP A 67 8.34 -21.66 5.29
C ASP A 67 9.82 -21.26 5.49
N VAL A 68 10.07 -20.12 6.16
CA VAL A 68 11.46 -19.74 6.46
C VAL A 68 12.17 -20.78 7.32
N THR A 69 11.50 -21.32 8.32
CA THR A 69 12.06 -22.31 9.23
C THR A 69 12.07 -23.71 8.62
N THR A 70 10.98 -24.08 7.96
CA THR A 70 10.74 -25.44 7.46
C THR A 70 11.56 -25.74 6.20
N HIS A 71 11.65 -24.76 5.29
CA HIS A 71 12.17 -25.00 3.94
C HIS A 71 13.43 -24.17 3.61
N LEU A 72 13.60 -22.98 4.17
CA LEU A 72 14.62 -22.05 3.73
C LEU A 72 15.83 -21.95 4.65
N MET A 73 15.67 -22.08 5.96
CA MET A 73 16.71 -21.75 6.94
C MET A 73 18.03 -22.49 6.68
N TYR A 74 17.98 -23.79 6.38
CA TYR A 74 19.18 -24.55 6.04
C TYR A 74 19.88 -23.97 4.82
N HIS A 75 19.14 -23.70 3.76
CA HIS A 75 19.70 -23.21 2.49
C HIS A 75 20.26 -21.79 2.61
N LEU A 76 19.55 -20.90 3.32
CA LEU A 76 19.98 -19.54 3.54
C LEU A 76 21.19 -19.47 4.48
N SER A 77 21.33 -20.40 5.42
CA SER A 77 22.50 -20.50 6.31
C SER A 77 23.80 -20.90 5.59
N LEU A 78 23.74 -21.33 4.33
CA LEU A 78 24.92 -21.58 3.52
C LEU A 78 25.65 -20.29 3.10
N HIS A 79 24.99 -19.14 3.19
CA HIS A 79 25.65 -17.85 3.00
C HIS A 79 26.53 -17.53 4.21
N PRO A 80 27.80 -17.14 4.02
CA PRO A 80 28.77 -17.04 5.11
C PRO A 80 28.50 -15.92 6.11
N THR A 81 27.82 -14.85 5.70
CA THR A 81 27.66 -13.63 6.50
C THR A 81 26.20 -13.25 6.76
N LEU A 82 25.24 -13.70 5.95
CA LEU A 82 23.84 -13.33 6.10
C LEU A 82 23.18 -14.21 7.16
N ARG A 83 22.58 -13.56 8.15
CA ARG A 83 21.85 -14.24 9.22
C ARG A 83 20.36 -14.31 8.86
N THR A 84 19.78 -15.49 9.03
CA THR A 84 18.35 -15.74 8.81
C THR A 84 17.70 -16.12 10.14
N CYS A 85 16.60 -15.52 10.49
CA CYS A 85 15.87 -15.78 11.72
C CYS A 85 14.70 -16.76 11.49
N SER A 86 14.23 -17.38 12.59
CA SER A 86 13.09 -18.29 12.56
C SER A 86 11.77 -17.57 12.38
N ALA A 87 10.73 -18.30 11.99
CA ALA A 87 9.35 -17.83 11.92
C ALA A 87 8.87 -17.17 13.22
N ASP A 88 9.14 -17.78 14.37
CA ASP A 88 8.80 -17.20 15.68
C ASP A 88 9.46 -15.84 15.94
N THR A 89 10.68 -15.64 15.45
CA THR A 89 11.37 -14.35 15.58
C THR A 89 10.71 -13.30 14.71
N ILE A 90 10.33 -13.66 13.48
CA ILE A 90 9.58 -12.77 12.58
C ILE A 90 8.25 -12.38 13.19
N LEU A 91 7.46 -13.35 13.68
CA LEU A 91 6.15 -13.10 14.30
C LEU A 91 6.24 -12.19 15.53
N ARG A 92 7.26 -12.41 16.38
CA ARG A 92 7.51 -11.52 17.54
C ARG A 92 7.87 -10.11 17.11
N ALA A 93 8.70 -9.94 16.10
CA ALA A 93 9.07 -8.63 15.60
C ALA A 93 7.89 -7.88 14.97
N ILE A 94 7.03 -8.58 14.22
CA ILE A 94 5.78 -7.99 13.71
C ILE A 94 4.92 -7.50 14.88
N LYS A 95 4.83 -8.27 15.97
CA LYS A 95 4.09 -7.90 17.16
C LYS A 95 4.69 -6.68 17.89
N GLU A 96 6.02 -6.56 17.92
CA GLU A 96 6.73 -5.40 18.48
C GLU A 96 6.44 -4.10 17.69
N LEU A 97 6.13 -4.22 16.40
CA LEU A 97 5.80 -3.09 15.50
C LEU A 97 4.30 -2.75 15.48
N THR A 98 3.50 -3.43 16.26
CA THR A 98 2.06 -3.15 16.36
C THR A 98 1.85 -1.75 16.95
N GLN A 99 0.96 -0.98 16.34
CA GLN A 99 0.53 0.33 16.80
C GLN A 99 -0.93 0.25 17.26
N ASP A 100 -1.28 1.10 18.22
CA ASP A 100 -2.65 1.19 18.72
C ASP A 100 -3.60 1.68 17.62
N ASN A 101 -4.81 1.15 17.62
CA ASN A 101 -5.88 1.60 16.74
C ASN A 101 -6.41 2.95 17.18
N ILE A 102 -6.87 3.74 16.21
CA ILE A 102 -7.70 4.91 16.44
C ILE A 102 -9.16 4.45 16.29
N SER A 103 -9.95 4.67 17.33
CA SER A 103 -11.37 4.31 17.30
C SER A 103 -12.24 5.52 17.02
N TYR A 104 -13.13 5.43 16.06
CA TYR A 104 -14.11 6.46 15.72
C TYR A 104 -15.52 5.93 15.92
N THR A 105 -16.37 6.74 16.57
CA THR A 105 -17.78 6.38 16.79
C THR A 105 -18.66 7.16 15.83
N SER A 106 -19.50 6.43 15.10
CA SER A 106 -20.50 7.02 14.19
C SER A 106 -21.68 7.63 14.92
N ASP A 107 -22.47 8.45 14.24
CA ASP A 107 -23.71 9.05 14.77
C ASP A 107 -24.74 8.02 15.24
N THR A 108 -24.65 6.78 14.73
CA THR A 108 -25.48 5.65 15.16
C THR A 108 -24.95 4.92 16.39
N GLY A 109 -23.86 5.40 17.00
CA GLY A 109 -23.24 4.81 18.18
C GLY A 109 -22.36 3.57 17.90
N LYS A 110 -22.10 3.24 16.63
CA LYS A 110 -21.17 2.18 16.26
C LYS A 110 -19.72 2.70 16.24
N THR A 111 -18.84 1.96 16.90
CA THR A 111 -17.39 2.25 16.89
C THR A 111 -16.70 1.37 15.86
N TYR A 112 -15.73 1.96 15.15
CA TYR A 112 -14.88 1.31 14.15
C TYR A 112 -13.42 1.64 14.43
N ASP A 113 -12.57 0.64 14.26
CA ASP A 113 -11.14 0.75 14.48
C ASP A 113 -10.39 0.98 13.18
N PHE A 114 -9.41 1.88 13.26
CA PHE A 114 -8.49 2.21 12.18
C PHE A 114 -7.06 2.04 12.67
N ASN A 115 -6.23 1.36 11.90
CA ASN A 115 -4.80 1.28 12.16
C ASN A 115 -4.03 2.05 11.08
N THR A 116 -3.38 3.14 11.47
CA THR A 116 -2.71 4.06 10.55
C THR A 116 -1.39 3.51 10.01
N ALA A 117 -0.82 2.51 10.68
CA ALA A 117 0.47 1.91 10.34
C ALA A 117 1.58 2.96 10.06
N ASP A 118 1.61 4.08 10.81
CA ASP A 118 2.43 5.26 10.51
C ASP A 118 3.91 4.95 10.36
N MET A 119 4.45 4.12 11.27
CA MET A 119 5.86 3.72 11.24
C MET A 119 6.18 2.90 9.98
N LEU A 120 5.32 1.96 9.62
CA LEU A 120 5.51 1.09 8.46
C LEU A 120 5.29 1.84 7.14
N ASN A 121 4.34 2.77 7.10
CA ASN A 121 4.15 3.66 5.94
C ASN A 121 5.35 4.61 5.76
N THR A 122 5.91 5.10 6.85
CA THR A 122 7.14 5.91 6.80
C THR A 122 8.32 5.08 6.30
N LEU A 123 8.46 3.83 6.78
CA LEU A 123 9.48 2.91 6.28
C LEU A 123 9.33 2.65 4.78
N LEU A 124 8.13 2.39 4.33
CA LEU A 124 7.83 2.13 2.91
C LEU A 124 8.32 3.27 2.02
N LEU A 125 7.95 4.52 2.34
CA LEU A 125 8.39 5.70 1.61
C LEU A 125 9.91 5.90 1.68
N ASN A 126 10.54 5.68 2.84
CA ASN A 126 11.98 5.77 2.99
C ASN A 126 12.71 4.75 2.12
N CYS A 127 12.19 3.52 2.01
CA CYS A 127 12.74 2.49 1.13
C CYS A 127 12.61 2.89 -0.36
N LEU A 128 11.46 3.41 -0.77
CA LEU A 128 11.24 3.84 -2.15
C LEU A 128 12.15 5.03 -2.54
N LEU A 129 12.38 5.96 -1.63
CA LEU A 129 13.32 7.07 -1.83
C LEU A 129 14.78 6.58 -1.89
N SER A 130 15.19 5.70 -0.97
CA SER A 130 16.57 5.21 -0.92
C SER A 130 16.95 4.36 -2.13
N THR A 131 15.98 3.69 -2.74
CA THR A 131 16.18 2.90 -3.97
C THR A 131 16.03 3.73 -5.25
N GLY A 132 15.72 5.04 -5.13
CA GLY A 132 15.52 5.93 -6.27
C GLY A 132 14.23 5.69 -7.05
N GLN A 133 13.30 4.88 -6.52
CA GLN A 133 11.98 4.67 -7.10
C GLN A 133 11.13 5.94 -7.02
N LEU A 134 11.25 6.67 -5.92
CA LEU A 134 10.74 8.02 -5.74
C LEU A 134 11.90 8.99 -5.56
N LYS A 135 11.71 10.26 -5.95
CA LYS A 135 12.74 11.30 -5.83
C LYS A 135 12.16 12.55 -5.23
N GLU A 136 12.84 13.07 -4.21
CA GLU A 136 12.50 14.33 -3.58
C GLU A 136 12.45 15.47 -4.59
N GLY A 137 11.47 16.36 -4.46
CA GLY A 137 11.23 17.47 -5.39
C GLY A 137 10.43 17.11 -6.63
N GLU A 138 10.12 15.82 -6.86
CA GLU A 138 9.30 15.39 -7.99
C GLU A 138 7.81 15.29 -7.62
N GLY A 139 6.96 15.37 -8.64
CA GLY A 139 5.52 15.27 -8.53
C GLY A 139 4.99 14.00 -9.17
N TYR A 140 4.04 13.36 -8.47
CA TYR A 140 3.52 12.04 -8.83
C TYR A 140 2.00 12.03 -8.92
N ASP A 141 1.49 11.07 -9.69
CA ASP A 141 0.07 10.73 -9.72
C ASP A 141 -0.20 9.67 -8.65
N VAL A 142 -1.19 9.91 -7.81
CA VAL A 142 -1.58 9.02 -6.71
C VAL A 142 -2.96 8.43 -6.97
N ASP A 143 -3.06 7.13 -6.91
CA ASP A 143 -4.32 6.39 -6.92
C ASP A 143 -4.66 5.93 -5.51
N PHE A 144 -5.94 5.96 -5.17
CA PHE A 144 -6.44 5.48 -3.89
C PHE A 144 -7.67 4.59 -4.08
N ASP A 145 -7.63 3.43 -3.44
CA ASP A 145 -8.78 2.52 -3.40
C ASP A 145 -8.80 1.72 -2.09
N HIS A 146 -9.96 1.14 -1.77
CA HIS A 146 -10.09 0.20 -0.66
C HIS A 146 -10.09 -1.24 -1.16
N GLN A 147 -9.32 -2.07 -0.47
CA GLN A 147 -9.28 -3.49 -0.72
C GLN A 147 -9.96 -4.25 0.41
N PHE A 148 -10.48 -5.45 0.14
CA PHE A 148 -10.96 -6.35 1.18
C PHE A 148 -9.95 -7.47 1.37
N ILE A 149 -9.58 -7.70 2.63
CA ILE A 149 -8.73 -8.83 3.01
C ILE A 149 -9.59 -9.77 3.85
N GLU A 150 -9.89 -10.94 3.31
CA GLU A 150 -10.55 -12.01 4.05
C GLU A 150 -9.62 -12.57 5.12
N ALA A 151 -10.12 -12.70 6.34
CA ALA A 151 -9.32 -13.16 7.46
C ALA A 151 -10.21 -13.77 8.56
N GLU A 152 -9.84 -14.95 9.01
CA GLU A 152 -10.46 -15.64 10.15
C GLU A 152 -9.72 -15.29 11.46
N LYS A 153 -9.68 -13.98 11.80
CA LYS A 153 -9.07 -13.49 13.04
C LYS A 153 -10.15 -13.05 14.02
N PHE A 154 -9.84 -13.09 15.32
CA PHE A 154 -10.80 -12.79 16.38
C PHE A 154 -11.36 -11.35 16.32
N ASP A 155 -10.61 -10.41 15.75
CA ASP A 155 -10.95 -9.01 15.57
C ASP A 155 -11.51 -8.68 14.18
N ALA A 156 -11.48 -9.64 13.24
CA ALA A 156 -12.04 -9.44 11.90
C ALA A 156 -13.56 -9.19 11.96
N LYS A 157 -14.07 -8.27 11.16
CA LYS A 157 -15.48 -7.87 11.13
C LYS A 157 -16.18 -8.37 9.87
N PRO A 158 -17.49 -8.65 9.92
CA PRO A 158 -18.25 -9.02 8.74
C PRO A 158 -18.21 -7.93 7.67
N THR A 159 -17.81 -8.27 6.45
CA THR A 159 -17.81 -7.35 5.30
C THR A 159 -19.17 -7.37 4.59
N TYR A 160 -19.46 -6.37 3.74
CA TYR A 160 -20.67 -6.41 2.92
C TYR A 160 -20.63 -7.54 1.87
N LYS A 161 -19.44 -8.10 1.59
CA LYS A 161 -19.25 -9.27 0.71
C LYS A 161 -19.53 -10.59 1.41
N LYS A 162 -20.00 -10.56 2.68
CA LYS A 162 -20.42 -11.70 3.50
C LYS A 162 -19.30 -12.63 3.97
N PHE A 163 -18.06 -12.15 4.07
CA PHE A 163 -16.97 -12.83 4.76
C PHE A 163 -16.44 -11.96 5.91
N LEU A 164 -15.70 -12.57 6.83
CA LEU A 164 -14.98 -11.85 7.87
C LEU A 164 -13.67 -11.28 7.31
N GLY A 165 -13.31 -10.07 7.69
CA GLY A 165 -12.07 -9.48 7.21
C GLY A 165 -11.86 -8.04 7.59
N TYR A 166 -10.91 -7.43 6.89
CA TYR A 166 -10.50 -6.04 7.02
C TYR A 166 -10.70 -5.31 5.72
N ARG A 167 -10.69 -3.97 5.79
CA ARG A 167 -10.83 -3.11 4.62
C ARG A 167 -9.78 -2.00 4.61
N PRO A 168 -8.52 -2.32 4.28
CA PRO A 168 -7.50 -1.30 4.13
C PRO A 168 -7.79 -0.36 2.97
N GLY A 169 -7.53 0.95 3.20
CA GLY A 169 -7.33 1.93 2.16
C GLY A 169 -5.88 1.89 1.70
N VAL A 170 -5.64 1.87 0.40
CA VAL A 170 -4.31 1.74 -0.20
C VAL A 170 -4.06 2.89 -1.15
N ALA A 171 -2.96 3.60 -0.94
CA ALA A 171 -2.46 4.63 -1.84
C ALA A 171 -1.29 4.09 -2.66
N VAL A 172 -1.31 4.32 -3.99
CA VAL A 172 -0.27 3.85 -4.90
C VAL A 172 0.22 4.97 -5.82
N ILE A 173 1.48 4.88 -6.24
CA ILE A 173 2.11 5.68 -7.30
C ILE A 173 2.61 4.69 -8.35
N GLY A 174 1.95 4.65 -9.51
CA GLY A 174 2.21 3.59 -10.49
C GLY A 174 1.96 2.20 -9.88
N ASP A 175 2.99 1.35 -9.85
CA ASP A 175 2.94 0.01 -9.28
C ASP A 175 3.42 -0.05 -7.81
N MET A 176 3.77 1.10 -7.22
CA MET A 176 4.34 1.18 -5.89
C MET A 176 3.26 1.54 -4.85
N ILE A 177 3.11 0.73 -3.82
CA ILE A 177 2.31 1.09 -2.66
C ILE A 177 3.08 2.17 -1.87
N VAL A 178 2.44 3.31 -1.60
CA VAL A 178 3.02 4.43 -0.85
C VAL A 178 2.33 4.66 0.50
N GLY A 179 1.23 3.96 0.75
CA GLY A 179 0.55 4.02 2.03
C GLY A 179 -0.54 2.99 2.16
N ILE A 180 -0.71 2.46 3.36
CA ILE A 180 -1.79 1.55 3.74
C ILE A 180 -2.33 1.98 5.10
N GLU A 181 -3.65 2.09 5.21
CA GLU A 181 -4.33 2.29 6.48
C GLU A 181 -5.46 1.27 6.61
N ASN A 182 -5.38 0.42 7.62
CA ASN A 182 -6.38 -0.61 7.82
C ASN A 182 -7.61 -0.07 8.53
N SER A 183 -8.78 -0.60 8.20
CA SER A 183 -10.03 -0.36 8.93
C SER A 183 -10.83 -1.64 9.06
N ASP A 184 -11.78 -1.63 10.00
CA ASP A 184 -12.73 -2.72 10.18
C ASP A 184 -13.47 -3.06 8.87
N GLY A 185 -13.65 -4.36 8.59
CA GLY A 185 -14.27 -4.84 7.35
C GLY A 185 -15.69 -4.33 7.08
N ASN A 186 -16.41 -3.91 8.13
CA ASN A 186 -17.76 -3.36 8.05
C ASN A 186 -17.82 -1.83 8.06
N THR A 187 -16.68 -1.14 7.99
CA THR A 187 -16.63 0.32 7.93
C THR A 187 -17.20 0.85 6.61
N ASN A 188 -17.99 1.92 6.63
CA ASN A 188 -18.41 2.58 5.40
C ASN A 188 -17.21 3.24 4.72
N VAL A 189 -17.13 3.18 3.38
CA VAL A 189 -16.00 3.69 2.60
C VAL A 189 -15.68 5.16 2.87
N ARG A 190 -16.69 6.01 3.14
CA ARG A 190 -16.52 7.43 3.40
C ARG A 190 -16.23 7.78 4.85
N PHE A 191 -16.47 6.83 5.76
CA PHE A 191 -16.30 7.08 7.18
C PHE A 191 -14.83 7.30 7.51
N HIS A 192 -14.48 8.51 7.92
CA HIS A 192 -13.10 8.99 8.16
C HIS A 192 -12.10 8.85 7.00
N GLN A 193 -12.57 8.62 5.77
CA GLN A 193 -11.68 8.56 4.60
C GLN A 193 -10.93 9.88 4.37
N LYS A 194 -11.55 11.02 4.65
CA LYS A 194 -10.89 12.33 4.64
C LYS A 194 -9.64 12.35 5.52
N ASP A 195 -9.73 11.80 6.74
CA ASP A 195 -8.62 11.77 7.68
C ASP A 195 -7.51 10.83 7.22
N THR A 196 -7.88 9.68 6.65
CA THR A 196 -6.96 8.74 6.00
C THR A 196 -6.20 9.40 4.85
N LEU A 197 -6.91 10.05 3.93
CA LEU A 197 -6.30 10.74 2.79
C LEU A 197 -5.38 11.88 3.23
N ARG A 198 -5.80 12.68 4.21
CA ARG A 198 -4.96 13.74 4.78
C ARG A 198 -3.63 13.17 5.30
N ARG A 199 -3.66 12.08 6.08
CA ARG A 199 -2.44 11.44 6.59
C ARG A 199 -1.53 10.94 5.45
N PHE A 200 -2.09 10.42 4.37
CA PHE A 200 -1.29 9.98 3.21
C PHE A 200 -0.65 11.18 2.50
N PHE A 201 -1.39 12.23 2.23
CA PHE A 201 -0.85 13.43 1.58
C PHE A 201 0.23 14.09 2.44
N GLU A 202 -0.04 14.34 3.72
CA GLU A 202 0.92 14.94 4.65
C GLU A 202 2.23 14.12 4.72
N ARG A 203 2.14 12.78 4.70
CA ARG A 203 3.31 11.92 4.73
C ARG A 203 4.11 11.99 3.42
N ILE A 204 3.46 12.05 2.28
CA ILE A 204 4.06 12.24 0.97
C ILE A 204 4.78 13.61 0.92
N GLU A 205 4.10 14.67 1.35
CA GLU A 205 4.62 16.04 1.39
C GLU A 205 5.81 16.17 2.35
N GLN A 206 5.76 15.54 3.53
CA GLN A 206 6.89 15.49 4.48
C GLN A 206 8.15 14.85 3.90
N LYS A 207 8.02 14.04 2.85
CA LYS A 207 9.15 13.46 2.10
C LYS A 207 9.59 14.32 0.91
N GLY A 208 9.12 15.56 0.83
CA GLY A 208 9.47 16.47 -0.26
C GLY A 208 8.87 16.09 -1.61
N LEU A 209 7.83 15.23 -1.62
CA LEU A 209 7.13 14.83 -2.82
C LEU A 209 5.87 15.67 -3.01
N THR A 210 5.42 15.85 -4.26
CA THR A 210 4.17 16.56 -4.56
C THR A 210 3.19 15.64 -5.29
N VAL A 211 1.89 15.91 -5.12
CA VAL A 211 0.84 15.16 -5.81
C VAL A 211 0.33 15.99 -6.98
N ASN A 212 0.64 15.55 -8.21
CA ASN A 212 0.16 16.20 -9.43
C ASN A 212 -1.31 15.89 -9.68
N ARG A 213 -1.65 14.62 -9.65
CA ARG A 213 -3.01 14.11 -9.87
C ARG A 213 -3.39 13.10 -8.81
N PHE A 214 -4.63 13.18 -8.36
CA PHE A 214 -5.21 12.18 -7.48
C PHE A 214 -6.37 11.48 -8.21
N ARG A 215 -6.45 10.15 -8.11
CA ARG A 215 -7.52 9.36 -8.69
C ARG A 215 -8.15 8.46 -7.64
N ALA A 216 -9.48 8.37 -7.66
CA ALA A 216 -10.23 7.47 -6.78
C ALA A 216 -11.59 7.08 -7.40
N ASP A 217 -12.18 6.03 -6.84
CA ASP A 217 -13.50 5.56 -7.22
C ASP A 217 -14.65 6.44 -6.70
N CYS A 218 -15.89 6.03 -6.96
CA CYS A 218 -17.09 6.76 -6.51
C CYS A 218 -17.30 6.70 -4.98
N GLY A 219 -16.65 5.81 -4.28
CA GLY A 219 -16.63 5.76 -2.82
C GLY A 219 -16.05 7.03 -2.23
N SER A 220 -15.11 7.67 -2.92
CA SER A 220 -14.45 8.91 -2.51
C SER A 220 -15.21 10.19 -2.96
N CYS A 221 -16.34 10.07 -3.64
CA CYS A 221 -17.09 11.22 -4.14
C CYS A 221 -18.00 11.82 -3.06
N SER A 222 -17.45 12.64 -2.16
CA SER A 222 -18.18 13.46 -1.18
C SER A 222 -17.54 14.83 -1.04
N GLU A 223 -18.31 15.81 -0.51
CA GLU A 223 -17.84 17.20 -0.34
C GLU A 223 -16.54 17.25 0.47
N GLU A 224 -16.54 16.65 1.66
CA GLU A 224 -15.41 16.69 2.58
C GLU A 224 -14.13 16.04 2.04
N ILE A 225 -14.28 14.96 1.26
CA ILE A 225 -13.15 14.27 0.63
C ILE A 225 -12.59 15.10 -0.51
N VAL A 226 -13.46 15.64 -1.38
CA VAL A 226 -13.02 16.49 -2.50
C VAL A 226 -12.38 17.78 -2.01
N GLU A 227 -12.88 18.37 -0.92
CA GLU A 227 -12.27 19.54 -0.29
C GLU A 227 -10.86 19.21 0.28
N GLU A 228 -10.69 18.05 0.88
CA GLU A 228 -9.39 17.65 1.40
C GLU A 228 -8.40 17.39 0.27
N VAL A 229 -8.78 16.56 -0.70
CA VAL A 229 -7.97 16.25 -1.88
C VAL A 229 -7.51 17.51 -2.62
N GLY A 230 -8.43 18.47 -2.79
CA GLY A 230 -8.12 19.75 -3.48
C GLY A 230 -7.12 20.66 -2.78
N LYS A 231 -6.73 20.37 -1.53
CA LYS A 231 -5.66 21.09 -0.82
C LYS A 231 -4.27 20.56 -1.14
N HIS A 232 -4.18 19.30 -1.55
CA HIS A 232 -2.93 18.54 -1.63
C HIS A 232 -2.50 18.18 -3.04
N CYS A 233 -3.39 18.30 -4.05
CA CYS A 233 -3.06 17.95 -5.43
C CYS A 233 -3.42 19.06 -6.41
N MET A 234 -2.71 19.11 -7.53
CA MET A 234 -2.97 20.09 -8.61
C MET A 234 -4.30 19.80 -9.30
N THR A 235 -4.61 18.53 -9.53
CA THR A 235 -5.85 18.07 -10.15
C THR A 235 -6.30 16.75 -9.53
N PHE A 236 -7.60 16.46 -9.64
CA PHE A 236 -8.12 15.17 -9.21
C PHE A 236 -9.15 14.61 -10.19
N TYR A 237 -9.25 13.30 -10.22
CA TYR A 237 -10.23 12.53 -10.99
C TYR A 237 -10.92 11.54 -10.05
N ILE A 238 -12.11 11.91 -9.60
CA ILE A 238 -12.91 11.04 -8.72
C ILE A 238 -14.17 10.66 -9.48
N ARG A 239 -14.42 9.37 -9.62
CA ARG A 239 -15.64 8.90 -10.28
C ARG A 239 -16.87 9.44 -9.55
N ALA A 240 -17.72 10.17 -10.27
CA ALA A 240 -18.94 10.71 -9.70
C ALA A 240 -19.93 9.59 -9.34
N ASN A 241 -20.72 9.82 -8.29
CA ASN A 241 -21.87 8.97 -8.01
C ASN A 241 -22.91 9.14 -9.11
N ARG A 242 -23.59 8.06 -9.46
CA ARG A 242 -24.75 8.13 -10.36
C ARG A 242 -25.79 9.08 -9.76
N CYS A 243 -26.17 10.08 -10.53
CA CYS A 243 -27.15 11.09 -10.14
C CYS A 243 -28.23 11.14 -11.22
N GLY A 244 -29.43 10.64 -10.91
CA GLY A 244 -30.53 10.58 -11.87
C GLY A 244 -30.93 11.96 -12.43
N SER A 245 -30.77 13.02 -11.62
CA SER A 245 -31.07 14.39 -12.05
C SER A 245 -30.13 14.93 -13.14
N LEU A 246 -28.98 14.32 -13.37
CA LEU A 246 -28.04 14.72 -14.43
C LEU A 246 -28.25 13.96 -15.74
N TYR A 247 -29.04 12.91 -15.75
CA TYR A 247 -29.18 12.09 -16.97
C TYR A 247 -29.86 12.86 -18.12
N ASP A 248 -30.86 13.66 -17.84
CA ASP A 248 -31.55 14.47 -18.87
C ASP A 248 -30.57 15.47 -19.49
N ASP A 249 -29.76 16.14 -18.69
CA ASP A 249 -28.70 17.04 -19.14
C ASP A 249 -27.63 16.31 -19.96
N ILE A 250 -27.21 15.13 -19.49
CA ILE A 250 -26.21 14.28 -20.19
C ILE A 250 -26.75 13.82 -21.55
N PHE A 251 -28.00 13.34 -21.62
CA PHE A 251 -28.60 12.88 -22.87
C PHE A 251 -28.89 14.02 -23.85
N ALA A 252 -29.04 15.25 -23.36
CA ALA A 252 -29.23 16.43 -24.21
C ALA A 252 -27.90 16.94 -24.83
N LEU A 253 -26.74 16.45 -24.38
CA LEU A 253 -25.43 16.92 -24.84
C LEU A 253 -25.24 16.67 -26.35
N ARG A 254 -24.58 17.63 -26.99
CA ARG A 254 -24.16 17.58 -28.39
C ARG A 254 -22.66 17.72 -28.48
N GLY A 255 -22.05 17.36 -29.63
CA GLY A 255 -20.63 17.57 -29.86
C GLY A 255 -19.73 16.57 -29.14
N TRP A 256 -20.16 15.31 -29.07
CA TRP A 256 -19.35 14.22 -28.54
C TRP A 256 -18.08 14.05 -29.36
N LYS A 257 -16.96 13.91 -28.69
CA LYS A 257 -15.64 13.65 -29.28
C LYS A 257 -15.34 12.18 -29.20
N ARG A 258 -14.90 11.63 -30.33
CA ARG A 258 -14.38 10.25 -30.36
C ARG A 258 -12.90 10.25 -30.07
N GLU A 259 -12.50 9.45 -29.14
CA GLU A 259 -11.11 9.24 -28.74
C GLU A 259 -10.84 7.74 -28.69
N GLU A 260 -9.63 7.35 -29.08
CA GLU A 260 -9.19 5.96 -29.01
C GLU A 260 -8.12 5.84 -27.92
N LEU A 261 -8.30 4.91 -26.99
CA LEU A 261 -7.34 4.61 -25.94
C LEU A 261 -7.16 3.09 -25.83
N GLY A 262 -5.94 2.63 -26.03
CA GLY A 262 -5.63 1.19 -25.94
C GLY A 262 -6.40 0.30 -26.92
N GLY A 263 -6.75 0.80 -28.12
CA GLY A 263 -7.52 0.09 -29.13
C GLY A 263 -9.04 0.06 -28.87
N ILE A 264 -9.51 0.83 -27.88
CA ILE A 264 -10.94 0.99 -27.58
C ILE A 264 -11.38 2.40 -27.92
N GLU A 265 -12.43 2.54 -28.75
CA GLU A 265 -13.03 3.83 -29.07
C GLU A 265 -13.98 4.27 -27.94
N PHE A 266 -13.91 5.54 -27.56
CA PHE A 266 -14.78 6.19 -26.59
C PHE A 266 -15.42 7.43 -27.18
N GLU A 267 -16.65 7.70 -26.80
CA GLU A 267 -17.29 8.99 -27.02
C GLU A 267 -17.21 9.79 -25.70
N LEU A 268 -16.57 10.94 -25.73
CA LEU A 268 -16.34 11.77 -24.57
C LEU A 268 -17.03 13.13 -24.73
N ASN A 269 -17.58 13.60 -23.61
CA ASN A 269 -18.11 14.95 -23.46
C ASN A 269 -17.83 15.47 -22.06
N SER A 270 -18.06 16.76 -21.80
CA SER A 270 -17.95 17.31 -20.46
C SER A 270 -18.90 18.49 -20.25
N ILE A 271 -19.41 18.58 -19.03
CA ILE A 271 -20.22 19.69 -18.55
C ILE A 271 -19.62 20.27 -17.27
N LEU A 272 -19.91 21.54 -16.99
CA LEU A 272 -19.68 22.12 -15.68
C LEU A 272 -20.93 21.91 -14.83
N VAL A 273 -20.74 21.38 -13.64
CA VAL A 273 -21.77 21.15 -12.65
C VAL A 273 -21.45 21.92 -11.39
N GLU A 274 -22.42 22.65 -10.86
CA GLU A 274 -22.29 23.24 -9.53
C GLU A 274 -22.68 22.21 -8.47
N LYS A 275 -21.78 22.01 -7.52
CA LYS A 275 -21.99 21.15 -6.35
C LYS A 275 -21.41 21.81 -5.11
N TRP A 276 -21.82 21.34 -3.95
CA TRP A 276 -21.18 21.64 -2.68
C TRP A 276 -20.80 23.10 -2.50
N LYS A 277 -21.76 23.90 -2.02
CA LYS A 277 -21.60 25.33 -1.76
C LYS A 277 -21.32 26.17 -3.02
N GLY A 278 -21.88 25.78 -4.17
CA GLY A 278 -21.75 26.54 -5.41
C GLY A 278 -20.39 26.44 -6.09
N ARG A 279 -19.58 25.44 -5.76
CA ARG A 279 -18.33 25.19 -6.46
C ARG A 279 -18.59 24.50 -7.79
N ALA A 280 -17.94 24.99 -8.84
CA ALA A 280 -18.03 24.41 -10.18
C ALA A 280 -17.00 23.29 -10.36
N TYR A 281 -17.46 22.15 -10.82
CA TYR A 281 -16.61 20.99 -11.18
C TYR A 281 -16.87 20.60 -12.63
N ARG A 282 -15.81 20.17 -13.30
CA ARG A 282 -15.97 19.56 -14.62
C ARG A 282 -16.35 18.10 -14.46
N LEU A 283 -17.51 17.72 -14.95
CA LEU A 283 -17.92 16.33 -15.08
C LEU A 283 -17.56 15.85 -16.48
N VAL A 284 -16.66 14.86 -16.57
CA VAL A 284 -16.34 14.18 -17.82
C VAL A 284 -17.23 12.96 -17.94
N ILE A 285 -17.82 12.77 -19.11
CA ILE A 285 -18.81 11.74 -19.41
C ILE A 285 -18.27 10.90 -20.54
N GLN A 286 -18.38 9.59 -20.36
CA GLN A 286 -17.96 8.57 -21.30
C GLN A 286 -19.14 7.64 -21.59
#